data_d14db2d02c5ecdc90e75e4a96784c11c
#
_entry.id   d14db2d02c5ecdc90e75e4a96784c11c
#
_cell.length_a   1.000
_cell.length_b   1.000
_cell.length_c   1.000
_cell.angle_alpha   90.00
_cell.angle_beta   90.00
_cell.angle_gamma   90.00
#
_symmetry.space_group_name_H-M   'P 1'
#
loop_
_entity.id
_entity.type
_entity.pdbx_description
1 polymer ?
#
loop_
_entity_poly.entity_id
_entity_poly.type
_entity_poly.pdbx_seq_one_letter_code
_entity_poly.pdbx_strand_id
1 'polypeptide(L)'
;MQRPHATAALACSAALLLATLTACGSDAEADTSSPTAPRGVTVQAGSATSAHVMWEAATDDKAVTAYEIYRKGKKVKTVPAARVMIDIEGLTASTAYSFTVRARDAAGNLSAPSAAASVTTPAQSPADHEAPTRPVRLRGKADGSRAATLSWGGSTDDVGVTSYDIYQEGSRIHTVPGPQTTARLTGLRPGTVYTFTVRARDAADTSSKDSDAFDLTTASAPGAPASTAPTDLRITSTVQGGEYAVDLDWKQPRTGGEIPAYQLYLDGRLTTTIVWGGKPPAGRANYRLTVSDPRGTRYAMKIRAKLPDGKWGDFSASRTVVLGG
;
A
#
# COMPACT_ATOMS: atom_id res chain seq x y z
N MET A 1 43.29 77.24 -21.77
CA MET A 1 44.21 77.71 -20.65
C MET A 1 44.17 76.60 -19.64
N GLN A 2 45.16 75.73 -19.62
CA GLN A 2 46.21 75.68 -18.62
C GLN A 2 45.65 75.75 -17.16
N ARG A 3 45.90 74.81 -16.34
CA ARG A 3 46.96 73.84 -16.00
C ARG A 3 46.61 73.23 -14.61
N PRO A 4 47.42 72.45 -14.01
CA PRO A 4 47.35 71.07 -13.66
C PRO A 4 47.56 70.85 -12.12
N HIS A 5 47.92 69.60 -11.75
CA HIS A 5 48.55 69.11 -10.52
C HIS A 5 47.54 68.58 -9.45
N ALA A 6 47.82 67.58 -8.68
CA ALA A 6 49.04 66.88 -8.36
C ALA A 6 48.66 65.48 -7.79
N THR A 7 49.56 64.56 -8.00
CA THR A 7 49.66 63.25 -7.38
C THR A 7 49.85 63.33 -5.86
N ALA A 8 49.15 62.52 -5.15
CA ALA A 8 49.58 62.05 -3.83
C ALA A 8 49.35 60.54 -3.73
N ALA A 9 50.42 59.82 -3.76
CA ALA A 9 50.46 58.41 -3.48
C ALA A 9 50.32 58.18 -1.96
N LEU A 10 49.32 57.42 -1.52
CA LEU A 10 49.28 56.91 -0.16
C LEU A 10 49.38 55.40 -0.23
N ALA A 11 50.53 54.87 0.16
CA ALA A 11 50.77 53.47 0.36
C ALA A 11 49.97 52.99 1.59
N CYS A 12 48.95 52.18 1.40
CA CYS A 12 48.35 51.45 2.47
C CYS A 12 48.76 49.98 2.37
N SER A 13 49.55 49.57 3.32
CA SER A 13 49.97 48.16 3.53
C SER A 13 48.76 47.32 3.83
N ALA A 14 48.39 46.46 2.88
CA ALA A 14 47.38 45.44 3.13
C ALA A 14 48.01 44.24 3.83
N ALA A 15 47.73 44.09 5.13
CA ALA A 15 48.02 42.88 5.86
C ALA A 15 47.04 41.78 5.35
N LEU A 16 47.55 40.80 4.62
CA LEU A 16 46.81 39.57 4.29
C LEU A 16 46.62 38.75 5.57
N LEU A 17 45.41 38.80 6.17
CA LEU A 17 44.97 37.78 7.10
C LEU A 17 44.56 36.56 6.26
N LEU A 18 45.42 35.51 6.21
CA LEU A 18 44.99 34.18 5.80
C LEU A 18 44.07 33.64 6.88
N ALA A 19 42.75 33.77 6.66
CA ALA A 19 41.77 32.96 7.35
C ALA A 19 41.81 31.56 6.77
N THR A 20 42.46 30.62 7.45
CA THR A 20 42.33 29.20 7.17
C THR A 20 40.89 28.78 7.55
N LEU A 21 40.02 28.74 6.58
CA LEU A 21 38.75 27.99 6.68
C LEU A 21 39.10 26.52 6.81
N THR A 22 39.23 26.03 8.03
CA THR A 22 39.09 24.61 8.31
C THR A 22 37.63 24.26 8.05
N ALA A 23 37.33 23.88 6.82
CA ALA A 23 36.11 23.14 6.53
C ALA A 23 36.23 21.79 7.27
N CYS A 24 35.59 21.68 8.43
CA CYS A 24 35.23 20.37 8.97
C CYS A 24 34.20 19.77 7.99
N GLY A 25 34.70 19.20 6.90
CA GLY A 25 34.00 18.17 6.18
C GLY A 25 33.94 16.99 7.14
N SER A 26 32.79 16.71 7.72
CA SER A 26 32.52 15.35 8.19
C SER A 26 32.59 14.51 6.95
N ASP A 27 33.69 13.77 6.78
CA ASP A 27 33.74 12.65 5.85
C ASP A 27 32.67 11.68 6.33
N ALA A 28 31.47 11.80 5.75
CA ALA A 28 30.47 10.78 5.89
C ALA A 28 31.09 9.57 5.18
N GLU A 29 31.58 8.60 5.95
CA GLU A 29 32.09 7.35 5.42
C GLU A 29 31.08 6.82 4.42
N ALA A 30 31.58 6.58 3.20
CA ALA A 30 30.73 6.03 2.14
C ALA A 30 30.18 4.69 2.61
N ASP A 31 28.89 4.53 2.52
CA ASP A 31 28.23 3.27 2.87
C ASP A 31 28.72 2.15 1.95
N THR A 32 29.42 1.18 2.54
CA THR A 32 29.94 -0.01 1.84
C THR A 32 29.22 -1.29 2.24
N SER A 33 28.27 -1.19 3.19
CA SER A 33 27.46 -2.31 3.63
C SER A 33 26.44 -2.67 2.54
N SER A 34 26.24 -3.96 2.32
CA SER A 34 25.21 -4.41 1.38
C SER A 34 23.98 -4.88 2.14
N PRO A 35 22.76 -4.61 1.64
CA PRO A 35 21.54 -5.16 2.22
C PRO A 35 21.56 -6.68 2.35
N THR A 36 20.75 -7.22 3.25
CA THR A 36 20.47 -8.65 3.30
C THR A 36 19.82 -9.14 2.01
N ALA A 37 20.07 -10.39 1.60
CA ALA A 37 19.37 -10.99 0.47
C ALA A 37 17.85 -11.10 0.78
N PRO A 38 16.94 -10.73 -0.16
CA PRO A 38 15.51 -10.96 -0.02
C PRO A 38 15.22 -12.44 0.24
N ARG A 39 14.29 -12.73 1.17
CA ARG A 39 13.86 -14.08 1.54
C ARG A 39 12.42 -14.33 1.10
N GLY A 40 11.97 -15.57 1.22
CA GLY A 40 10.57 -15.91 0.91
C GLY A 40 10.16 -15.62 -0.53
N VAL A 41 11.13 -15.63 -1.47
CA VAL A 41 10.81 -15.36 -2.87
C VAL A 41 9.92 -16.46 -3.42
N THR A 42 8.76 -16.07 -3.90
CA THR A 42 7.78 -16.94 -4.58
C THR A 42 7.45 -16.37 -5.95
N VAL A 43 7.08 -17.23 -6.87
CA VAL A 43 6.60 -16.82 -8.18
C VAL A 43 5.37 -17.63 -8.54
N GLN A 44 4.37 -16.95 -9.09
CA GLN A 44 3.10 -17.51 -9.50
C GLN A 44 2.81 -17.09 -10.94
N ALA A 45 2.31 -17.99 -11.77
CA ALA A 45 1.79 -17.58 -13.07
C ALA A 45 0.53 -16.75 -12.86
N GLY A 46 0.52 -15.52 -13.35
CA GLY A 46 -0.66 -14.67 -13.40
C GLY A 46 -1.56 -15.04 -14.58
N SER A 47 -0.92 -15.33 -15.72
CA SER A 47 -1.58 -15.76 -16.97
C SER A 47 -0.62 -16.55 -17.85
N ALA A 48 -1.04 -16.84 -19.09
CA ALA A 48 -0.17 -17.43 -20.10
C ALA A 48 1.04 -16.56 -20.46
N THR A 49 0.98 -15.26 -20.18
CA THR A 49 2.00 -14.27 -20.58
C THR A 49 2.55 -13.44 -19.43
N SER A 50 2.16 -13.72 -18.19
CA SER A 50 2.59 -12.99 -17.01
C SER A 50 2.96 -13.90 -15.84
N ALA A 51 3.86 -13.42 -14.97
CA ALA A 51 4.21 -14.06 -13.71
C ALA A 51 4.29 -13.02 -12.61
N HIS A 52 3.81 -13.37 -11.44
CA HIS A 52 3.78 -12.56 -10.25
C HIS A 52 4.91 -13.00 -9.32
N VAL A 53 5.88 -12.11 -9.07
CA VAL A 53 7.04 -12.36 -8.21
C VAL A 53 6.85 -11.61 -6.90
N MET A 54 6.97 -12.30 -5.77
CA MET A 54 6.83 -11.75 -4.41
C MET A 54 8.04 -12.13 -3.56
N TRP A 55 8.35 -11.32 -2.56
CA TRP A 55 9.45 -11.56 -1.61
C TRP A 55 9.19 -10.90 -0.26
N GLU A 56 9.94 -11.27 0.75
CA GLU A 56 9.98 -10.59 2.03
C GLU A 56 10.96 -9.42 1.97
N ALA A 57 10.63 -8.33 2.69
CA ALA A 57 11.48 -7.15 2.73
C ALA A 57 12.88 -7.49 3.30
N ALA A 58 13.90 -7.05 2.61
CA ALA A 58 15.28 -7.10 3.08
C ALA A 58 15.55 -6.00 4.13
N THR A 59 16.60 -6.18 4.91
CA THR A 59 17.09 -5.21 5.89
C THR A 59 18.47 -4.69 5.51
N ASP A 60 18.78 -3.50 5.98
CA ASP A 60 20.04 -2.82 5.77
C ASP A 60 20.33 -1.91 6.98
N ASP A 61 21.58 -1.53 7.21
CA ASP A 61 21.98 -0.63 8.30
C ASP A 61 21.59 0.84 8.04
N LYS A 62 21.46 1.25 6.76
CA LYS A 62 20.96 2.57 6.37
C LYS A 62 19.51 2.47 5.90
N ALA A 63 19.26 2.00 4.72
CA ALA A 63 17.94 1.69 4.19
C ALA A 63 18.01 0.98 2.83
N VAL A 64 17.15 0.01 2.62
CA VAL A 64 16.86 -0.51 1.27
C VAL A 64 16.04 0.53 0.51
N THR A 65 16.47 0.90 -0.70
CA THR A 65 15.79 1.88 -1.55
C THR A 65 15.05 1.25 -2.73
N ALA A 66 15.53 0.09 -3.21
CA ALA A 66 14.94 -0.59 -4.35
C ALA A 66 15.15 -2.10 -4.29
N TYR A 67 14.34 -2.83 -5.08
CA TYR A 67 14.57 -4.22 -5.42
C TYR A 67 14.77 -4.37 -6.93
N GLU A 68 15.71 -5.23 -7.30
CA GLU A 68 16.00 -5.58 -8.68
C GLU A 68 15.64 -7.04 -8.93
N ILE A 69 14.84 -7.28 -9.95
CA ILE A 69 14.36 -8.61 -10.34
C ILE A 69 15.19 -9.09 -11.53
N TYR A 70 15.67 -10.31 -11.43
CA TYR A 70 16.53 -10.94 -12.44
C TYR A 70 15.86 -12.20 -13.00
N ARG A 71 16.03 -12.41 -14.31
CA ARG A 71 15.66 -13.62 -15.05
C ARG A 71 16.89 -14.13 -15.80
N LYS A 72 17.30 -15.38 -15.54
CA LYS A 72 18.53 -15.97 -16.13
C LYS A 72 19.76 -15.05 -15.97
N GLY A 73 19.93 -14.45 -14.80
CA GLY A 73 21.04 -13.53 -14.50
C GLY A 73 20.94 -12.13 -15.10
N LYS A 74 19.94 -11.85 -15.93
CA LYS A 74 19.70 -10.52 -16.52
C LYS A 74 18.64 -9.79 -15.72
N LYS A 75 18.91 -8.53 -15.35
CA LYS A 75 17.93 -7.66 -14.71
C LYS A 75 16.78 -7.35 -15.67
N VAL A 76 15.54 -7.62 -15.23
CA VAL A 76 14.33 -7.41 -16.01
C VAL A 76 13.45 -6.30 -15.46
N LYS A 77 13.55 -6.00 -14.16
CA LYS A 77 12.74 -4.95 -13.53
C LYS A 77 13.45 -4.36 -12.31
N THR A 78 13.11 -3.12 -11.96
CA THR A 78 13.48 -2.47 -10.70
C THR A 78 12.22 -1.85 -10.09
N VAL A 79 12.03 -2.00 -8.78
CA VAL A 79 10.89 -1.42 -8.04
C VAL A 79 11.37 -0.72 -6.77
N PRO A 80 10.67 0.32 -6.28
CA PRO A 80 10.98 0.96 -4.99
C PRO A 80 10.87 -0.02 -3.82
N ALA A 81 11.62 0.22 -2.75
CA ALA A 81 11.66 -0.63 -1.55
C ALA A 81 10.29 -0.85 -0.87
N ALA A 82 9.37 0.08 -1.04
CA ALA A 82 7.99 -0.08 -0.52
C ALA A 82 7.21 -1.21 -1.21
N ARG A 83 7.67 -1.69 -2.37
CA ARG A 83 7.05 -2.81 -3.09
C ARG A 83 7.84 -4.09 -2.85
N VAL A 84 7.15 -5.12 -2.40
CA VAL A 84 7.68 -6.47 -2.21
C VAL A 84 7.06 -7.47 -3.18
N MET A 85 6.56 -6.97 -4.29
CA MET A 85 5.91 -7.75 -5.36
C MET A 85 5.91 -6.99 -6.68
N ILE A 86 5.89 -7.73 -7.79
CA ILE A 86 5.82 -7.19 -9.15
C ILE A 86 5.28 -8.20 -10.15
N ASP A 87 4.58 -7.72 -11.16
CA ASP A 87 4.25 -8.51 -12.35
C ASP A 87 5.34 -8.41 -13.40
N ILE A 88 5.75 -9.54 -13.91
CA ILE A 88 6.60 -9.66 -15.09
C ILE A 88 5.71 -10.10 -16.24
N GLU A 89 5.50 -9.21 -17.16
CA GLU A 89 4.68 -9.37 -18.36
C GLU A 89 5.52 -9.75 -19.58
N GLY A 90 4.87 -10.06 -20.72
CA GLY A 90 5.53 -10.39 -21.97
C GLY A 90 6.27 -11.73 -21.93
N LEU A 91 5.80 -12.65 -21.12
CA LEU A 91 6.28 -14.02 -21.09
C LEU A 91 5.65 -14.84 -22.23
N THR A 92 6.25 -15.95 -22.55
CA THR A 92 5.73 -16.93 -23.53
C THR A 92 4.89 -17.98 -22.80
N ALA A 93 3.76 -18.35 -23.36
CA ALA A 93 2.92 -19.41 -22.83
C ALA A 93 3.66 -20.77 -22.78
N SER A 94 3.21 -21.66 -21.90
CA SER A 94 3.77 -23.03 -21.72
C SER A 94 5.30 -23.05 -21.52
N THR A 95 5.85 -22.01 -20.89
CA THR A 95 7.31 -21.83 -20.76
C THR A 95 7.73 -21.73 -19.29
N ALA A 96 8.80 -22.47 -18.94
CA ALA A 96 9.39 -22.41 -17.60
C ALA A 96 10.29 -21.19 -17.43
N TYR A 97 10.10 -20.46 -16.34
CA TYR A 97 10.88 -19.30 -15.96
C TYR A 97 11.42 -19.43 -14.53
N SER A 98 12.56 -18.82 -14.28
CA SER A 98 13.17 -18.72 -12.95
C SER A 98 13.60 -17.29 -12.68
N PHE A 99 13.28 -16.79 -11.49
CA PHE A 99 13.56 -15.44 -11.06
C PHE A 99 14.36 -15.42 -9.76
N THR A 100 15.21 -14.40 -9.61
CA THR A 100 15.86 -14.04 -8.36
C THR A 100 15.67 -12.55 -8.09
N VAL A 101 15.73 -12.15 -6.83
CA VAL A 101 15.57 -10.75 -6.40
C VAL A 101 16.80 -10.32 -5.62
N ARG A 102 17.26 -9.09 -5.82
CA ARG A 102 18.32 -8.44 -5.04
C ARG A 102 17.82 -7.13 -4.48
N ALA A 103 18.18 -6.82 -3.23
CA ALA A 103 17.96 -5.52 -2.63
C ALA A 103 19.09 -4.55 -2.98
N ARG A 104 18.78 -3.26 -3.10
CA ARG A 104 19.74 -2.19 -3.32
C ARG A 104 19.50 -1.07 -2.32
N ASP A 105 20.58 -0.54 -1.72
CA ASP A 105 20.56 0.62 -0.82
C ASP A 105 20.68 1.97 -1.57
N ALA A 106 20.84 3.06 -0.82
CA ALA A 106 21.00 4.40 -1.36
C ALA A 106 22.40 4.65 -1.94
N ALA A 107 23.44 3.94 -1.46
CA ALA A 107 24.81 4.04 -1.96
C ALA A 107 25.01 3.22 -3.25
N GLY A 108 24.03 2.36 -3.60
CA GLY A 108 24.09 1.52 -4.79
C GLY A 108 24.61 0.10 -4.51
N ASN A 109 24.90 -0.26 -3.25
CA ASN A 109 25.33 -1.61 -2.89
C ASN A 109 24.17 -2.59 -3.14
N LEU A 110 24.52 -3.76 -3.69
CA LEU A 110 23.55 -4.81 -4.02
C LEU A 110 23.72 -6.00 -3.07
N SER A 111 22.62 -6.50 -2.55
CA SER A 111 22.61 -7.75 -1.77
C SER A 111 23.10 -8.95 -2.60
N ALA A 112 23.40 -10.06 -1.94
CA ALA A 112 23.43 -11.35 -2.62
C ALA A 112 22.05 -11.62 -3.29
N PRO A 113 22.01 -12.43 -4.36
CA PRO A 113 20.75 -12.86 -4.95
C PRO A 113 19.93 -13.70 -3.93
N SER A 114 18.64 -13.60 -3.99
CA SER A 114 17.73 -14.52 -3.30
C SER A 114 17.90 -15.96 -3.81
N ALA A 115 17.30 -16.92 -3.10
CA ALA A 115 16.98 -18.21 -3.69
C ALA A 115 16.15 -18.01 -4.98
N ALA A 116 16.39 -18.87 -5.96
CA ALA A 116 15.64 -18.84 -7.22
C ALA A 116 14.23 -19.44 -7.02
N ALA A 117 13.21 -18.72 -7.53
CA ALA A 117 11.86 -19.22 -7.58
C ALA A 117 11.47 -19.48 -9.05
N SER A 118 10.82 -20.60 -9.31
CA SER A 118 10.49 -21.04 -10.68
C SER A 118 8.99 -21.20 -10.87
N VAL A 119 8.53 -20.92 -12.08
CA VAL A 119 7.12 -21.06 -12.51
C VAL A 119 7.07 -21.49 -13.97
N THR A 120 6.06 -22.24 -14.34
CA THR A 120 5.70 -22.48 -15.75
C THR A 120 4.42 -21.71 -16.06
N THR A 121 4.46 -20.87 -17.09
CA THR A 121 3.25 -20.19 -17.57
C THR A 121 2.29 -21.23 -18.17
N PRO A 122 0.96 -21.08 -17.97
CA PRO A 122 -0.03 -21.97 -18.57
C PRO A 122 -0.03 -21.88 -20.11
N ALA A 123 -0.70 -22.80 -20.76
CA ALA A 123 -0.99 -22.70 -22.19
C ALA A 123 -1.89 -21.48 -22.44
N GLN A 124 -1.73 -20.86 -23.60
CA GLN A 124 -2.64 -19.80 -24.02
C GLN A 124 -3.99 -20.39 -24.39
N SER A 125 -5.06 -19.80 -23.90
CA SER A 125 -6.43 -20.10 -24.31
C SER A 125 -6.97 -18.98 -25.18
N PRO A 126 -6.81 -19.03 -26.52
CA PRO A 126 -7.11 -17.90 -27.40
C PRO A 126 -8.60 -17.57 -27.52
N ALA A 127 -9.48 -18.47 -27.11
CA ALA A 127 -10.93 -18.34 -27.24
C ALA A 127 -11.65 -17.98 -25.94
N ASP A 128 -10.91 -17.81 -24.84
CA ASP A 128 -11.49 -17.47 -23.55
C ASP A 128 -11.74 -15.96 -23.46
N HIS A 129 -13.00 -15.57 -23.34
CA HIS A 129 -13.46 -14.19 -23.20
C HIS A 129 -14.41 -14.00 -22.02
N GLU A 130 -14.68 -15.06 -21.27
CA GLU A 130 -15.51 -15.02 -20.08
C GLU A 130 -14.65 -14.79 -18.85
N ALA A 131 -15.16 -14.02 -17.91
CA ALA A 131 -14.47 -13.77 -16.66
C ALA A 131 -14.91 -14.81 -15.62
N PRO A 132 -14.00 -15.29 -14.76
CA PRO A 132 -14.37 -16.15 -13.65
C PRO A 132 -15.48 -15.54 -12.79
N THR A 133 -16.27 -16.39 -12.15
CA THR A 133 -17.21 -15.94 -11.12
C THR A 133 -16.45 -15.28 -9.96
N ARG A 134 -17.05 -14.29 -9.30
CA ARG A 134 -16.43 -13.63 -8.16
C ARG A 134 -16.25 -14.59 -6.98
N PRO A 135 -15.11 -14.52 -6.24
CA PRO A 135 -14.97 -15.25 -5.00
C PRO A 135 -16.02 -14.82 -3.98
N VAL A 136 -16.54 -15.75 -3.20
CA VAL A 136 -17.60 -15.49 -2.22
C VAL A 136 -17.15 -15.83 -0.79
N ARG A 137 -17.86 -15.32 0.22
CA ARG A 137 -17.63 -15.67 1.64
C ARG A 137 -16.20 -15.40 2.10
N LEU A 138 -15.59 -14.29 1.66
CA LEU A 138 -14.29 -13.88 2.16
C LEU A 138 -14.33 -13.71 3.68
N ARG A 139 -13.42 -14.36 4.39
CA ARG A 139 -13.22 -14.32 5.83
C ARG A 139 -11.75 -14.18 6.15
N GLY A 140 -11.42 -13.74 7.36
CA GLY A 140 -10.04 -13.63 7.77
C GLY A 140 -9.88 -13.71 9.29
N LYS A 141 -8.68 -14.07 9.71
CA LYS A 141 -8.24 -14.11 11.09
C LYS A 141 -6.88 -13.44 11.19
N ALA A 142 -6.70 -12.57 12.18
CA ALA A 142 -5.38 -12.04 12.51
C ALA A 142 -4.53 -13.14 13.17
N ASP A 143 -3.32 -13.34 12.67
CA ASP A 143 -2.30 -14.23 13.23
C ASP A 143 -1.26 -13.40 13.97
N GLY A 144 -1.69 -12.77 15.08
CA GLY A 144 -0.87 -11.81 15.83
C GLY A 144 -0.89 -10.40 15.25
N SER A 145 0.19 -9.67 15.49
CA SER A 145 0.27 -8.24 15.17
C SER A 145 0.75 -7.95 13.74
N ARG A 146 1.31 -8.92 13.04
CA ARG A 146 1.96 -8.70 11.74
C ARG A 146 1.55 -9.68 10.64
N ALA A 147 0.58 -10.54 10.89
CA ALA A 147 0.11 -11.52 9.91
C ALA A 147 -1.40 -11.72 10.00
N ALA A 148 -1.98 -12.24 8.92
CA ALA A 148 -3.37 -12.64 8.83
C ALA A 148 -3.52 -13.81 7.86
N THR A 149 -4.48 -14.67 8.13
CA THR A 149 -4.92 -15.71 7.19
C THR A 149 -6.31 -15.35 6.68
N LEU A 150 -6.43 -15.30 5.36
CA LEU A 150 -7.70 -15.11 4.63
C LEU A 150 -8.16 -16.44 4.05
N SER A 151 -9.48 -16.61 3.90
CA SER A 151 -10.11 -17.75 3.21
C SER A 151 -11.37 -17.29 2.48
N TRP A 152 -11.68 -17.94 1.35
CA TRP A 152 -12.85 -17.62 0.51
C TRP A 152 -13.44 -18.86 -0.16
N GLY A 153 -14.63 -18.73 -0.71
CA GLY A 153 -15.22 -19.75 -1.56
C GLY A 153 -14.64 -19.65 -2.98
N GLY A 154 -14.31 -20.80 -3.55
CA GLY A 154 -13.75 -20.89 -4.89
C GLY A 154 -14.65 -20.28 -5.98
N SER A 155 -14.04 -19.81 -7.03
CA SER A 155 -14.68 -19.35 -8.26
C SER A 155 -14.73 -20.46 -9.30
N THR A 156 -15.65 -20.33 -10.24
CA THR A 156 -15.78 -21.20 -11.43
C THR A 156 -15.52 -20.37 -12.68
N ASP A 157 -15.05 -21.05 -13.71
CA ASP A 157 -14.73 -20.49 -15.01
C ASP A 157 -14.84 -21.60 -16.04
N ASP A 158 -15.14 -21.29 -17.30
CA ASP A 158 -15.32 -22.28 -18.37
C ASP A 158 -14.01 -22.93 -18.83
N VAL A 159 -12.90 -22.21 -18.71
CA VAL A 159 -11.55 -22.71 -19.01
C VAL A 159 -10.76 -23.04 -17.74
N GLY A 160 -11.00 -22.33 -16.66
CA GLY A 160 -10.45 -22.60 -15.35
C GLY A 160 -9.75 -21.42 -14.69
N VAL A 161 -9.89 -21.34 -13.36
CA VAL A 161 -9.25 -20.32 -12.52
C VAL A 161 -7.78 -20.66 -12.34
N THR A 162 -6.88 -19.77 -12.77
CA THR A 162 -5.42 -19.95 -12.67
C THR A 162 -4.85 -19.35 -11.38
N SER A 163 -5.46 -18.29 -10.86
CA SER A 163 -5.00 -17.62 -9.64
C SER A 163 -6.10 -16.86 -8.92
N TYR A 164 -5.85 -16.55 -7.66
CA TYR A 164 -6.59 -15.56 -6.89
C TYR A 164 -5.66 -14.42 -6.49
N ASP A 165 -6.07 -13.20 -6.80
CA ASP A 165 -5.39 -11.96 -6.43
C ASP A 165 -6.06 -11.35 -5.20
N ILE A 166 -5.28 -11.06 -4.17
CA ILE A 166 -5.72 -10.41 -2.95
C ILE A 166 -5.41 -8.92 -3.04
N TYR A 167 -6.41 -8.09 -2.79
CA TYR A 167 -6.30 -6.64 -2.83
C TYR A 167 -6.48 -6.03 -1.45
N GLN A 168 -5.73 -4.97 -1.20
CA GLN A 168 -5.89 -4.07 -0.06
C GLN A 168 -6.10 -2.66 -0.60
N GLU A 169 -7.25 -2.03 -0.29
CA GLU A 169 -7.60 -0.68 -0.76
C GLU A 169 -7.38 -0.49 -2.28
N GLY A 170 -7.76 -1.49 -3.08
CA GLY A 170 -7.61 -1.48 -4.54
C GLY A 170 -6.20 -1.79 -5.07
N SER A 171 -5.22 -1.96 -4.20
CA SER A 171 -3.87 -2.40 -4.58
C SER A 171 -3.72 -3.90 -4.39
N ARG A 172 -3.30 -4.63 -5.42
CA ARG A 172 -2.98 -6.05 -5.30
C ARG A 172 -1.74 -6.21 -4.42
N ILE A 173 -1.85 -7.05 -3.38
CA ILE A 173 -0.79 -7.27 -2.38
C ILE A 173 -0.31 -8.71 -2.31
N HIS A 174 -1.06 -9.65 -2.87
CA HIS A 174 -0.71 -11.06 -2.84
C HIS A 174 -1.45 -11.83 -3.94
N THR A 175 -0.88 -12.95 -4.39
CA THR A 175 -1.50 -13.86 -5.37
C THR A 175 -1.25 -15.29 -4.93
N VAL A 176 -2.27 -16.16 -5.08
CA VAL A 176 -2.16 -17.61 -4.84
C VAL A 176 -2.67 -18.39 -6.05
N PRO A 177 -2.24 -19.67 -6.24
CA PRO A 177 -2.71 -20.52 -7.32
C PRO A 177 -4.23 -20.77 -7.30
N GLY A 178 -4.85 -20.99 -8.45
CA GLY A 178 -6.28 -21.22 -8.60
C GLY A 178 -6.89 -22.34 -7.72
N PRO A 179 -6.21 -23.46 -7.44
CA PRO A 179 -6.72 -24.44 -6.48
C PRO A 179 -6.74 -23.98 -5.03
N GLN A 180 -6.00 -22.92 -4.70
CA GLN A 180 -5.82 -22.44 -3.33
C GLN A 180 -6.85 -21.36 -3.00
N THR A 181 -7.70 -21.62 -2.01
CA THR A 181 -8.73 -20.67 -1.52
C THR A 181 -8.39 -20.09 -0.15
N THR A 182 -7.12 -20.08 0.19
CA THR A 182 -6.59 -19.48 1.42
C THR A 182 -5.28 -18.75 1.12
N ALA A 183 -5.01 -17.67 1.86
CA ALA A 183 -3.75 -16.94 1.78
C ALA A 183 -3.31 -16.49 3.17
N ARG A 184 -2.02 -16.64 3.46
CA ARG A 184 -1.41 -16.06 4.65
C ARG A 184 -0.64 -14.80 4.26
N LEU A 185 -1.09 -13.66 4.77
CA LEU A 185 -0.46 -12.36 4.58
C LEU A 185 0.50 -12.09 5.74
N THR A 186 1.69 -11.58 5.44
CA THR A 186 2.73 -11.21 6.42
C THR A 186 3.16 -9.77 6.22
N GLY A 187 4.00 -9.23 7.12
CA GLY A 187 4.48 -7.84 7.00
C GLY A 187 3.42 -6.78 7.30
N LEU A 188 2.27 -7.15 7.85
CA LEU A 188 1.23 -6.21 8.25
C LEU A 188 1.70 -5.34 9.43
N ARG A 189 1.10 -4.18 9.57
CA ARG A 189 1.36 -3.26 10.69
C ARG A 189 0.53 -3.68 11.90
N PRO A 190 1.09 -3.63 13.12
CA PRO A 190 0.34 -3.89 14.35
C PRO A 190 -0.82 -2.90 14.56
N GLY A 191 -1.90 -3.37 15.17
CA GLY A 191 -3.04 -2.54 15.57
C GLY A 191 -3.76 -1.85 14.42
N THR A 192 -3.59 -2.32 13.19
CA THR A 192 -4.08 -1.65 11.98
C THR A 192 -5.30 -2.36 11.42
N VAL A 193 -6.29 -1.58 10.99
CA VAL A 193 -7.47 -2.08 10.27
C VAL A 193 -7.16 -2.14 8.78
N TYR A 194 -7.37 -3.31 8.18
CA TYR A 194 -7.22 -3.56 6.76
C TYR A 194 -8.55 -3.93 6.15
N THR A 195 -8.80 -3.50 4.91
CA THR A 195 -9.90 -3.97 4.09
C THR A 195 -9.34 -4.80 2.95
N PHE A 196 -9.78 -6.04 2.85
CA PHE A 196 -9.36 -6.96 1.80
C PHE A 196 -10.51 -7.28 0.85
N THR A 197 -10.18 -7.45 -0.44
CA THR A 197 -11.02 -8.11 -1.44
C THR A 197 -10.20 -9.14 -2.20
N VAL A 198 -10.86 -10.08 -2.84
CA VAL A 198 -10.22 -11.13 -3.66
C VAL A 198 -10.87 -11.17 -5.04
N ARG A 199 -10.05 -11.34 -6.07
CA ARG A 199 -10.48 -11.59 -7.45
C ARG A 199 -9.94 -12.93 -7.93
N ALA A 200 -10.72 -13.64 -8.71
CA ALA A 200 -10.24 -14.78 -9.48
C ALA A 200 -9.70 -14.29 -10.84
N ARG A 201 -8.73 -15.00 -11.37
CA ARG A 201 -8.15 -14.75 -12.69
C ARG A 201 -8.00 -16.06 -13.45
N ASP A 202 -8.22 -16.02 -14.76
CA ASP A 202 -8.05 -17.12 -15.72
C ASP A 202 -6.71 -17.07 -16.48
N ALA A 203 -6.53 -17.95 -17.44
CA ALA A 203 -5.32 -18.01 -18.27
C ALA A 203 -5.28 -16.95 -19.38
N ALA A 204 -6.43 -16.34 -19.71
CA ALA A 204 -6.54 -15.25 -20.69
C ALA A 204 -6.29 -13.86 -20.08
N ASP A 205 -5.92 -13.78 -18.78
CA ASP A 205 -5.73 -12.53 -18.01
C ASP A 205 -7.05 -11.82 -17.66
N THR A 206 -8.19 -12.48 -17.82
CA THR A 206 -9.48 -11.92 -17.47
C THR A 206 -9.71 -12.08 -15.95
N SER A 207 -10.20 -11.04 -15.31
CA SER A 207 -10.40 -11.03 -13.87
C SER A 207 -11.88 -10.93 -13.51
N SER A 208 -12.28 -11.67 -12.49
CA SER A 208 -13.61 -11.56 -11.90
C SER A 208 -13.86 -10.18 -11.27
N LYS A 209 -15.12 -9.92 -10.91
CA LYS A 209 -15.45 -8.83 -9.97
C LYS A 209 -14.85 -9.14 -8.58
N ASP A 210 -14.68 -8.09 -7.76
CA ASP A 210 -14.26 -8.24 -6.38
C ASP A 210 -15.23 -9.13 -5.58
N SER A 211 -14.68 -9.89 -4.64
CA SER A 211 -15.48 -10.44 -3.52
C SER A 211 -16.11 -9.29 -2.72
N ASP A 212 -17.02 -9.62 -1.81
CA ASP A 212 -17.40 -8.66 -0.78
C ASP A 212 -16.16 -8.28 0.04
N ALA A 213 -16.10 -7.01 0.47
CA ALA A 213 -14.99 -6.52 1.27
C ALA A 213 -15.03 -7.12 2.69
N PHE A 214 -13.87 -7.48 3.21
CA PHE A 214 -13.71 -7.98 4.56
C PHE A 214 -12.71 -7.14 5.36
N ASP A 215 -13.12 -6.66 6.55
CA ASP A 215 -12.26 -5.91 7.45
C ASP A 215 -11.62 -6.82 8.47
N LEU A 216 -10.32 -6.63 8.65
CA LEU A 216 -9.52 -7.34 9.64
C LEU A 216 -8.66 -6.35 10.40
N THR A 217 -8.66 -6.46 11.73
CA THR A 217 -7.74 -5.67 12.58
C THR A 217 -6.65 -6.60 13.11
N THR A 218 -5.39 -6.27 12.85
CA THR A 218 -4.24 -6.97 13.44
C THR A 218 -4.15 -6.69 14.94
N ALA A 219 -3.59 -7.61 15.71
CA ALA A 219 -3.32 -7.38 17.12
C ALA A 219 -2.34 -6.20 17.30
N SER A 220 -2.47 -5.47 18.40
CA SER A 220 -1.47 -4.46 18.76
C SER A 220 -0.10 -5.11 19.01
N ALA A 221 0.98 -4.35 18.85
CA ALA A 221 2.30 -4.82 19.23
C ALA A 221 2.35 -5.04 20.77
N PRO A 222 3.16 -5.98 21.27
CA PRO A 222 3.34 -6.15 22.70
C PRO A 222 3.70 -4.82 23.40
N GLY A 223 2.93 -4.43 24.41
CA GLY A 223 3.10 -3.17 25.14
C GLY A 223 2.57 -1.92 24.42
N ALA A 224 2.07 -2.03 23.21
CA ALA A 224 1.42 -0.89 22.52
C ALA A 224 -0.05 -0.76 22.96
N PRO A 225 -0.61 0.47 22.98
CA PRO A 225 -2.03 0.68 23.23
C PRO A 225 -2.88 -0.01 22.13
N ALA A 226 -4.11 -0.33 22.48
CA ALA A 226 -5.09 -0.84 21.52
C ALA A 226 -5.30 0.18 20.39
N SER A 227 -5.67 -0.32 19.19
CA SER A 227 -5.97 0.55 18.04
C SER A 227 -7.04 1.59 18.41
N THR A 228 -6.78 2.83 18.01
CA THR A 228 -7.68 3.97 18.16
C THR A 228 -8.57 4.21 16.93
N ALA A 229 -8.55 3.26 15.98
CA ALA A 229 -9.34 3.34 14.75
C ALA A 229 -10.85 3.18 15.04
N PRO A 230 -11.72 4.02 14.48
CA PRO A 230 -13.15 3.72 14.37
C PRO A 230 -13.36 2.41 13.59
N THR A 231 -14.31 1.58 14.01
CA THR A 231 -14.57 0.27 13.41
C THR A 231 -15.98 0.18 12.84
N ASP A 232 -16.25 -0.85 12.02
CA ASP A 232 -17.57 -1.10 11.43
C ASP A 232 -18.14 0.16 10.73
N LEU A 233 -17.30 0.84 9.94
CA LEU A 233 -17.74 1.96 9.12
C LEU A 233 -18.65 1.43 8.01
N ARG A 234 -19.87 1.94 7.95
CA ARG A 234 -20.87 1.65 6.92
C ARG A 234 -21.17 2.94 6.18
N ILE A 235 -21.35 2.84 4.88
CA ILE A 235 -21.68 3.99 4.05
C ILE A 235 -22.77 3.56 3.08
N THR A 236 -23.82 4.37 3.00
CA THR A 236 -24.92 4.18 2.05
C THR A 236 -25.17 5.46 1.29
N SER A 237 -25.62 5.35 0.04
CA SER A 237 -26.00 6.49 -0.79
C SER A 237 -27.46 6.39 -1.14
N THR A 238 -28.22 7.49 -0.95
CA THR A 238 -29.62 7.62 -1.32
C THR A 238 -29.82 8.90 -2.12
N VAL A 239 -30.81 8.90 -3.05
CA VAL A 239 -31.18 10.11 -3.80
C VAL A 239 -32.20 10.90 -2.98
N GLN A 240 -31.94 12.19 -2.78
CA GLN A 240 -32.84 13.09 -2.07
C GLN A 240 -32.85 14.44 -2.77
N GLY A 241 -34.00 14.84 -3.33
CA GLY A 241 -34.14 16.14 -3.97
C GLY A 241 -33.27 16.40 -5.21
N GLY A 242 -32.81 15.33 -5.89
CA GLY A 242 -31.94 15.45 -7.06
C GLY A 242 -30.43 15.42 -6.71
N GLU A 243 -30.08 15.41 -5.44
CA GLU A 243 -28.74 15.26 -4.92
C GLU A 243 -28.58 13.89 -4.23
N TYR A 244 -27.35 13.49 -3.95
CA TYR A 244 -27.07 12.26 -3.22
C TYR A 244 -26.78 12.58 -1.75
N ALA A 245 -27.59 12.01 -0.86
CA ALA A 245 -27.28 11.95 0.55
C ALA A 245 -26.41 10.71 0.81
N VAL A 246 -25.25 10.91 1.39
CA VAL A 246 -24.33 9.85 1.80
C VAL A 246 -24.33 9.76 3.31
N ASP A 247 -24.83 8.65 3.82
CA ASP A 247 -24.91 8.36 5.25
C ASP A 247 -23.74 7.50 5.69
N LEU A 248 -23.01 7.96 6.69
CA LEU A 248 -21.93 7.24 7.36
C LEU A 248 -22.39 6.83 8.76
N ASP A 249 -22.08 5.62 9.16
CA ASP A 249 -22.32 5.08 10.50
C ASP A 249 -21.14 4.21 10.93
N TRP A 250 -20.63 4.39 12.16
CA TRP A 250 -19.44 3.68 12.63
C TRP A 250 -19.47 3.43 14.14
N LYS A 251 -18.73 2.43 14.61
CA LYS A 251 -18.45 2.24 16.03
C LYS A 251 -17.27 3.09 16.47
N GLN A 252 -17.41 3.75 17.58
CA GLN A 252 -16.36 4.58 18.15
C GLN A 252 -15.24 3.70 18.75
N PRO A 253 -13.95 4.15 18.66
CA PRO A 253 -12.87 3.47 19.35
C PRO A 253 -13.02 3.61 20.89
N ARG A 254 -12.51 2.62 21.60
CA ARG A 254 -12.47 2.65 23.07
C ARG A 254 -11.20 3.40 23.51
N THR A 255 -11.32 4.67 23.88
CA THR A 255 -10.20 5.55 24.23
C THR A 255 -10.11 5.90 25.70
N GLY A 256 -11.06 5.43 26.53
CA GLY A 256 -11.14 5.78 27.95
C GLY A 256 -11.69 7.20 28.22
N GLY A 257 -12.10 7.95 27.19
CA GLY A 257 -12.68 9.28 27.28
C GLY A 257 -13.61 9.60 26.11
N GLU A 258 -14.24 10.76 26.16
CA GLU A 258 -15.11 11.25 25.09
C GLU A 258 -14.31 11.59 23.83
N ILE A 259 -14.91 11.35 22.67
CA ILE A 259 -14.34 11.67 21.35
C ILE A 259 -15.03 12.93 20.84
N PRO A 260 -14.35 14.10 20.88
CA PRO A 260 -14.98 15.37 20.55
C PRO A 260 -15.20 15.59 19.05
N ALA A 261 -14.43 14.94 18.19
CA ALA A 261 -14.48 15.16 16.75
C ALA A 261 -13.98 13.97 15.95
N TYR A 262 -14.39 13.93 14.66
CA TYR A 262 -13.85 13.03 13.65
C TYR A 262 -13.40 13.80 12.43
N GLN A 263 -12.39 13.33 11.73
CA GLN A 263 -12.05 13.78 10.39
C GLN A 263 -12.51 12.75 9.37
N LEU A 264 -13.24 13.24 8.35
CA LEU A 264 -13.66 12.46 7.19
C LEU A 264 -12.71 12.76 6.02
N TYR A 265 -12.23 11.70 5.40
CA TYR A 265 -11.40 11.76 4.19
C TYR A 265 -12.13 11.09 3.03
N LEU A 266 -12.14 11.75 1.87
CA LEU A 266 -12.59 11.25 0.58
C LEU A 266 -11.36 11.14 -0.34
N ASP A 267 -11.17 9.97 -0.93
CA ASP A 267 -10.06 9.70 -1.87
C ASP A 267 -8.68 10.15 -1.34
N GLY A 268 -8.49 9.96 -0.03
CA GLY A 268 -7.26 10.34 0.67
C GLY A 268 -7.14 11.81 1.06
N ARG A 269 -8.11 12.67 0.72
CA ARG A 269 -8.11 14.10 1.07
C ARG A 269 -9.04 14.39 2.24
N LEU A 270 -8.59 15.22 3.18
CA LEU A 270 -9.45 15.71 4.25
C LEU A 270 -10.60 16.54 3.66
N THR A 271 -11.83 16.09 3.89
CA THR A 271 -13.04 16.76 3.38
C THR A 271 -13.69 17.62 4.45
N THR A 272 -13.85 17.08 5.65
CA THR A 272 -14.48 17.82 6.76
C THR A 272 -14.03 17.30 8.11
N THR A 273 -14.22 18.14 9.11
CA THR A 273 -14.11 17.76 10.52
C THR A 273 -15.51 17.77 11.13
N ILE A 274 -15.96 16.60 11.55
CA ILE A 274 -17.27 16.39 12.20
C ILE A 274 -17.12 16.72 13.68
N VAL A 275 -17.84 17.73 14.14
CA VAL A 275 -17.88 18.17 15.53
C VAL A 275 -19.32 18.12 16.01
N TRP A 276 -19.54 17.63 17.23
CA TRP A 276 -20.88 17.56 17.83
C TRP A 276 -21.26 18.93 18.41
N GLY A 277 -22.47 19.41 18.10
CA GLY A 277 -23.04 20.61 18.70
C GLY A 277 -23.47 20.46 20.17
N GLY A 278 -23.26 19.29 20.75
CA GLY A 278 -23.59 18.91 22.13
C GLY A 278 -22.78 17.69 22.58
N LYS A 279 -23.33 16.89 23.48
CA LYS A 279 -22.63 15.67 23.94
C LYS A 279 -22.44 14.69 22.78
N PRO A 280 -21.21 14.18 22.58
CA PRO A 280 -20.94 13.16 21.58
C PRO A 280 -21.82 11.91 21.78
N PRO A 281 -22.25 11.23 20.70
CA PRO A 281 -23.04 10.02 20.81
C PRO A 281 -22.27 8.92 21.54
N ALA A 282 -22.93 8.06 22.29
CA ALA A 282 -22.32 6.89 22.91
C ALA A 282 -22.39 5.67 21.97
N GLY A 283 -21.28 4.96 21.82
CA GLY A 283 -21.19 3.69 21.09
C GLY A 283 -21.07 3.84 19.58
N ARG A 284 -22.15 4.06 18.86
CA ARG A 284 -22.12 4.36 17.40
C ARG A 284 -22.29 5.85 17.13
N ALA A 285 -21.63 6.33 16.13
CA ALA A 285 -21.77 7.69 15.64
C ALA A 285 -22.18 7.65 14.16
N ASN A 286 -22.87 8.69 13.71
CA ASN A 286 -23.29 8.81 12.32
C ASN A 286 -23.06 10.24 11.81
N TYR A 287 -22.97 10.36 10.50
CA TYR A 287 -22.87 11.65 9.82
C TYR A 287 -23.47 11.55 8.43
N ARG A 288 -24.14 12.58 8.00
CA ARG A 288 -24.69 12.70 6.63
C ARG A 288 -24.01 13.86 5.92
N LEU A 289 -23.58 13.60 4.70
CA LEU A 289 -23.16 14.67 3.77
C LEU A 289 -23.98 14.57 2.49
N THR A 290 -24.15 15.72 1.82
CA THR A 290 -24.79 15.81 0.52
C THR A 290 -23.71 16.02 -0.55
N VAL A 291 -23.81 15.31 -1.66
CA VAL A 291 -22.92 15.44 -2.82
C VAL A 291 -23.76 15.59 -4.09
N SER A 292 -23.29 16.46 -4.99
CA SER A 292 -23.98 16.79 -6.26
C SER A 292 -23.30 16.15 -7.48
N ASP A 293 -22.36 15.25 -7.26
CA ASP A 293 -21.62 14.61 -8.34
C ASP A 293 -22.50 13.64 -9.15
N PRO A 294 -22.15 13.34 -10.41
CA PRO A 294 -22.95 12.46 -11.26
C PRO A 294 -23.17 11.07 -10.68
N ARG A 295 -24.30 10.45 -11.06
CA ARG A 295 -24.59 9.04 -10.76
C ARG A 295 -23.42 8.15 -11.20
N GLY A 296 -23.06 7.18 -10.35
CA GLY A 296 -21.96 6.26 -10.61
C GLY A 296 -20.60 6.76 -10.11
N THR A 297 -20.51 8.03 -9.66
CA THR A 297 -19.27 8.52 -9.02
C THR A 297 -18.93 7.65 -7.81
N ARG A 298 -17.64 7.29 -7.68
CA ARG A 298 -17.13 6.43 -6.60
C ARG A 298 -16.28 7.26 -5.66
N TYR A 299 -16.47 7.07 -4.37
CA TYR A 299 -15.64 7.67 -3.32
C TYR A 299 -15.09 6.60 -2.40
N ALA A 300 -13.79 6.64 -2.16
CA ALA A 300 -13.14 5.90 -1.08
C ALA A 300 -13.13 6.77 0.18
N MET A 301 -13.88 6.37 1.20
CA MET A 301 -14.04 7.14 2.44
C MET A 301 -13.42 6.44 3.63
N LYS A 302 -12.75 7.20 4.49
CA LYS A 302 -12.24 6.76 5.79
C LYS A 302 -12.32 7.89 6.81
N ILE A 303 -12.38 7.52 8.07
CA ILE A 303 -12.49 8.47 9.19
C ILE A 303 -11.43 8.18 10.25
N ARG A 304 -11.09 9.20 11.04
CA ARG A 304 -10.30 9.05 12.27
C ARG A 304 -10.85 9.90 13.39
N ALA A 305 -10.68 9.45 14.62
CA ALA A 305 -11.17 10.11 15.82
C ALA A 305 -10.15 11.11 16.36
N LYS A 306 -10.60 12.21 16.95
CA LYS A 306 -9.78 13.04 17.83
C LYS A 306 -9.79 12.42 19.22
N LEU A 307 -8.62 12.04 19.72
CA LEU A 307 -8.47 11.36 21.01
C LEU A 307 -8.61 12.34 22.18
N PRO A 308 -8.87 11.86 23.41
CA PRO A 308 -8.97 12.72 24.60
C PRO A 308 -7.71 13.54 24.89
N ASP A 309 -6.53 13.08 24.45
CA ASP A 309 -5.25 13.81 24.54
C ASP A 309 -5.08 14.91 23.48
N GLY A 310 -6.09 15.13 22.63
CA GLY A 310 -6.08 16.12 21.56
C GLY A 310 -5.42 15.68 20.25
N LYS A 311 -4.79 14.51 20.20
CA LYS A 311 -4.17 13.97 18.99
C LYS A 311 -5.21 13.29 18.10
N TRP A 312 -4.87 13.12 16.82
CA TRP A 312 -5.65 12.31 15.90
C TRP A 312 -5.23 10.85 15.98
N GLY A 313 -6.21 9.96 16.17
CA GLY A 313 -6.02 8.52 16.22
C GLY A 313 -5.84 7.88 14.84
N ASP A 314 -5.87 6.54 14.84
CA ASP A 314 -5.74 5.73 13.63
C ASP A 314 -6.96 5.89 12.71
N PHE A 315 -6.75 5.66 11.41
CA PHE A 315 -7.84 5.64 10.45
C PHE A 315 -8.68 4.36 10.55
N SER A 316 -9.98 4.48 10.31
CA SER A 316 -10.85 3.33 10.01
C SER A 316 -10.39 2.62 8.74
N ALA A 317 -10.95 1.42 8.51
CA ALA A 317 -10.95 0.83 7.18
C ALA A 317 -11.52 1.81 6.16
N SER A 318 -10.98 1.80 4.94
CA SER A 318 -11.56 2.54 3.81
C SER A 318 -12.81 1.82 3.30
N ARG A 319 -13.83 2.57 2.94
CA ARG A 319 -15.07 2.07 2.33
C ARG A 319 -15.35 2.81 1.06
N THR A 320 -15.68 2.08 0.01
CA THR A 320 -16.12 2.67 -1.25
C THR A 320 -17.64 2.76 -1.29
N VAL A 321 -18.17 3.92 -1.63
CA VAL A 321 -19.57 4.16 -1.98
C VAL A 321 -19.67 4.53 -3.44
N VAL A 322 -20.76 4.10 -4.09
CA VAL A 322 -21.12 4.48 -5.47
C VAL A 322 -22.41 5.26 -5.39
N LEU A 323 -22.44 6.47 -5.95
CA LEU A 323 -23.64 7.31 -5.95
C LEU A 323 -24.73 6.67 -6.82
N GLY A 324 -25.91 6.42 -6.21
CA GLY A 324 -27.05 5.81 -6.89
C GLY A 324 -26.84 4.35 -7.30
N GLY A 325 -25.92 3.64 -6.61
CA GLY A 325 -25.65 2.20 -6.76
C GLY A 325 -26.44 1.36 -5.77
#